data_1b5a4789c2bfbb8e4b7ef338c62321f0
#
_entry.id   1b5a4789c2bfbb8e4b7ef338c62321f0
#
_cell.length_a   1.000
_cell.length_b   1.000
_cell.length_c   1.000
_cell.angle_alpha   90.00
_cell.angle_beta   90.00
_cell.angle_gamma   90.00
#
_symmetry.space_group_name_H-M   'P 1'
#
loop_
_entity.id
_entity.type
_entity.pdbx_description
1 polymer ?
#
loop_
_entity_poly.entity_id
_entity_poly.type
_entity_poly.pdbx_seq_one_letter_code
_entity_poly.pdbx_strand_id
1 'polypeptide(L)'
;MSAVDDYIKENAEIHKFAAEVARIISGIPQMPEFSNERITVEDVSKMTGIPVSSVRAGIVYGWLPVGVAIQNNKPAKSLSGGSRITYIVSPRKVYEVTGHVWRGKEALKKKNKTDEHIEE
;
A
#
# COMPACT_ATOMS: atom_id res chain seq x y z
N MET A 1 -32.57 -2.90 45.15
CA MET A 1 -31.68 -3.54 44.20
C MET A 1 -30.30 -3.69 44.78
N SER A 2 -29.73 -4.81 44.57
CA SER A 2 -28.40 -5.06 45.08
C SER A 2 -27.31 -4.42 44.19
N ALA A 3 -26.16 -4.17 44.76
CA ALA A 3 -24.98 -3.67 44.02
C ALA A 3 -24.54 -4.65 42.94
N VAL A 4 -24.90 -5.93 43.08
CA VAL A 4 -24.58 -6.97 42.08
C VAL A 4 -25.36 -6.74 40.79
N ASP A 5 -26.63 -6.37 40.88
CA ASP A 5 -27.47 -6.10 39.72
C ASP A 5 -26.95 -4.89 38.92
N ASP A 6 -26.53 -3.84 39.63
CA ASP A 6 -25.93 -2.66 39.02
C ASP A 6 -24.60 -2.98 38.33
N TYR A 7 -23.77 -3.83 38.96
CA TYR A 7 -22.52 -4.29 38.41
C TYR A 7 -22.73 -5.11 37.14
N ILE A 8 -23.69 -6.02 37.13
CA ILE A 8 -24.02 -6.83 35.95
C ILE A 8 -24.50 -5.95 34.78
N LYS A 9 -25.36 -4.98 35.09
CA LYS A 9 -25.89 -4.05 34.10
C LYS A 9 -24.77 -3.19 33.50
N GLU A 10 -23.88 -2.68 34.33
CA GLU A 10 -22.73 -1.88 33.90
C GLU A 10 -21.77 -2.68 33.02
N ASN A 11 -21.46 -3.93 33.40
CA ASN A 11 -20.63 -4.82 32.60
C ASN A 11 -21.27 -5.18 31.27
N ALA A 12 -22.58 -5.37 31.22
CA ALA A 12 -23.30 -5.65 30.00
C ALA A 12 -23.18 -4.47 29.00
N GLU A 13 -23.25 -3.24 29.50
CA GLU A 13 -23.07 -2.04 28.68
C GLU A 13 -21.64 -1.91 28.17
N ILE A 14 -20.64 -2.20 28.99
CA ILE A 14 -19.23 -2.20 28.63
C ILE A 14 -18.96 -3.25 27.54
N HIS A 15 -19.49 -4.47 27.69
CA HIS A 15 -19.34 -5.52 26.69
C HIS A 15 -20.00 -5.16 25.37
N LYS A 16 -21.16 -4.54 25.44
CA LYS A 16 -21.88 -4.08 24.23
C LYS A 16 -21.08 -3.01 23.51
N PHE A 17 -20.51 -2.05 24.25
CA PHE A 17 -19.66 -1.00 23.68
C PHE A 17 -18.40 -1.60 23.04
N ALA A 18 -17.72 -2.53 23.72
CA ALA A 18 -16.53 -3.21 23.21
C ALA A 18 -16.85 -4.00 21.94
N ALA A 19 -18.00 -4.66 21.86
CA ALA A 19 -18.43 -5.37 20.66
C ALA A 19 -18.69 -4.43 19.50
N GLU A 20 -19.27 -3.26 19.74
CA GLU A 20 -19.47 -2.24 18.71
C GLU A 20 -18.15 -1.67 18.20
N VAL A 21 -17.21 -1.37 19.09
CA VAL A 21 -15.87 -0.89 18.73
C VAL A 21 -15.15 -1.95 17.91
N ALA A 22 -15.18 -3.21 18.31
CA ALA A 22 -14.56 -4.31 17.59
C ALA A 22 -15.16 -4.46 16.19
N ARG A 23 -16.47 -4.31 16.05
CA ARG A 23 -17.16 -4.38 14.77
C ARG A 23 -16.75 -3.22 13.85
N ILE A 24 -16.64 -2.01 14.39
CA ILE A 24 -16.21 -0.83 13.64
C ILE A 24 -14.76 -1.02 13.19
N ILE A 25 -13.87 -1.49 14.06
CA ILE A 25 -12.47 -1.75 13.74
C ILE A 25 -12.34 -2.83 12.67
N SER A 26 -13.12 -3.92 12.78
CA SER A 26 -13.08 -5.00 11.80
C SER A 26 -13.69 -4.60 10.45
N GLY A 27 -14.55 -3.58 10.42
CA GLY A 27 -15.09 -3.00 9.21
C GLY A 27 -14.15 -2.02 8.54
N ILE A 28 -13.10 -1.55 9.22
CA ILE A 28 -12.06 -0.71 8.64
C ILE A 28 -11.09 -1.62 7.89
N PRO A 29 -10.79 -1.34 6.60
CA PRO A 29 -9.80 -2.15 5.87
C PRO A 29 -8.47 -2.11 6.62
N GLN A 30 -8.01 -3.28 7.06
CA GLN A 30 -6.70 -3.40 7.68
C GLN A 30 -5.63 -3.33 6.60
N MET A 31 -4.46 -2.78 6.95
CA MET A 31 -3.33 -2.74 6.05
C MET A 31 -2.92 -4.19 5.71
N PRO A 32 -2.89 -4.57 4.44
CA PRO A 32 -2.47 -5.91 4.05
C PRO A 32 -0.99 -6.12 4.33
N GLU A 33 -0.60 -7.38 4.43
CA GLU A 33 0.82 -7.74 4.53
C GLU A 33 1.49 -7.60 3.17
N PHE A 34 2.66 -6.99 3.16
CA PHE A 34 3.45 -6.79 1.95
C PHE A 34 4.66 -7.74 1.96
N SER A 35 5.08 -8.16 0.77
CA SER A 35 6.31 -8.93 0.63
C SER A 35 7.53 -8.10 1.07
N ASN A 36 8.54 -8.77 1.65
CA ASN A 36 9.81 -8.14 2.00
C ASN A 36 10.73 -8.00 0.79
N GLU A 37 10.35 -8.53 -0.38
CA GLU A 37 11.12 -8.36 -1.58
C GLU A 37 11.14 -6.89 -2.00
N ARG A 38 12.27 -6.47 -2.57
CA ARG A 38 12.41 -5.11 -3.08
C ARG A 38 11.46 -4.89 -4.25
N ILE A 39 10.64 -3.86 -4.16
CA ILE A 39 9.77 -3.43 -5.24
C ILE A 39 10.51 -2.38 -6.09
N THR A 40 10.46 -2.52 -7.40
CA THR A 40 11.11 -1.60 -8.34
C THR A 40 10.08 -0.76 -9.08
N VAL A 41 10.56 0.26 -9.79
CA VAL A 41 9.70 1.09 -10.66
C VAL A 41 9.02 0.22 -11.72
N GLU A 42 9.74 -0.76 -12.27
CA GLU A 42 9.20 -1.70 -13.24
C GLU A 42 8.07 -2.56 -12.64
N ASP A 43 8.21 -2.97 -11.38
CA ASP A 43 7.17 -3.71 -10.68
C ASP A 43 5.90 -2.87 -10.51
N VAL A 44 6.05 -1.59 -10.14
CA VAL A 44 4.92 -0.65 -10.04
C VAL A 44 4.23 -0.50 -11.39
N SER A 45 4.99 -0.38 -12.46
CA SER A 45 4.46 -0.31 -13.82
C SER A 45 3.61 -1.53 -14.16
N LYS A 46 4.10 -2.73 -13.85
CA LYS A 46 3.38 -3.98 -14.11
C LYS A 46 2.12 -4.11 -13.27
N MET A 47 2.17 -3.65 -12.02
CA MET A 47 1.01 -3.71 -11.12
C MET A 47 -0.11 -2.75 -11.52
N THR A 48 0.26 -1.55 -11.93
CA THR A 48 -0.69 -0.45 -12.14
C THR A 48 -1.06 -0.24 -13.61
N GLY A 49 -0.25 -0.74 -14.53
CA GLY A 49 -0.42 -0.44 -15.95
C GLY A 49 0.12 0.92 -16.37
N ILE A 50 0.72 1.68 -15.45
CA ILE A 50 1.33 2.97 -15.76
C ILE A 50 2.70 2.73 -16.41
N PRO A 51 3.02 3.36 -17.54
CA PRO A 51 4.34 3.17 -18.17
C PRO A 51 5.48 3.53 -17.21
N VAL A 52 6.61 2.82 -17.34
CA VAL A 52 7.78 3.01 -16.47
C VAL A 52 8.24 4.47 -16.44
N SER A 53 8.29 5.11 -17.60
CA SER A 53 8.68 6.53 -17.70
C SER A 53 7.73 7.44 -16.91
N SER A 54 6.45 7.13 -16.92
CA SER A 54 5.45 7.89 -16.17
C SER A 54 5.56 7.64 -14.67
N VAL A 55 5.88 6.40 -14.25
CA VAL A 55 6.11 6.10 -12.83
C VAL A 55 7.32 6.91 -12.32
N ARG A 56 8.41 6.93 -13.08
CA ARG A 56 9.61 7.72 -12.73
C ARG A 56 9.27 9.20 -12.61
N ALA A 57 8.57 9.74 -13.60
CA ALA A 57 8.16 11.15 -13.59
C ALA A 57 7.24 11.45 -12.40
N GLY A 58 6.30 10.57 -12.13
CA GLY A 58 5.37 10.73 -11.01
C GLY A 58 6.05 10.78 -9.65
N ILE A 59 7.09 9.99 -9.46
CA ILE A 59 7.87 9.99 -8.22
C ILE A 59 8.70 11.28 -8.12
N VAL A 60 9.39 11.67 -9.19
CA VAL A 60 10.23 12.87 -9.19
C VAL A 60 9.40 14.13 -9.00
N TYR A 61 8.29 14.27 -9.72
CA TYR A 61 7.46 15.47 -9.69
C TYR A 61 6.33 15.43 -8.66
N GLY A 62 6.17 14.31 -7.95
CA GLY A 62 5.27 14.22 -6.80
C GLY A 62 3.81 13.91 -7.08
N TRP A 63 3.42 13.66 -8.35
CA TRP A 63 2.02 13.32 -8.63
C TRP A 63 1.74 11.82 -8.44
N LEU A 64 2.77 10.98 -8.29
CA LEU A 64 2.63 9.56 -7.95
C LEU A 64 3.54 9.28 -6.73
N PRO A 65 3.09 9.63 -5.51
CA PRO A 65 3.95 9.60 -4.32
C PRO A 65 4.06 8.19 -3.73
N VAL A 66 4.60 7.25 -4.51
CA VAL A 66 4.79 5.86 -4.09
C VAL A 66 6.22 5.59 -3.60
N GLY A 67 7.09 6.58 -3.65
CA GLY A 67 8.47 6.44 -3.23
C GLY A 67 9.22 7.75 -3.33
N VAL A 68 10.55 7.66 -3.29
CA VAL A 68 11.43 8.82 -3.42
C VAL A 68 12.43 8.59 -4.52
N ALA A 69 12.86 9.69 -5.16
CA ALA A 69 13.91 9.69 -6.17
C ALA A 69 15.10 10.49 -5.62
N ILE A 70 16.28 9.89 -5.66
CA ILE A 70 17.51 10.47 -5.10
C ILE A 70 18.54 10.63 -6.19
N GLN A 71 19.14 11.81 -6.24
CA GLN A 71 20.21 12.15 -7.17
C GLN A 71 21.28 12.94 -6.43
N ASN A 72 22.52 12.46 -6.44
CA ASN A 72 23.64 13.09 -5.71
C ASN A 72 23.34 13.28 -4.19
N ASN A 73 22.77 12.24 -3.57
CA ASN A 73 22.39 12.23 -2.15
C ASN A 73 21.37 13.31 -1.75
N LYS A 74 20.62 13.82 -2.72
CA LYS A 74 19.56 14.81 -2.50
C LYS A 74 18.30 14.37 -3.27
N PRO A 75 17.12 14.84 -2.87
CA PRO A 75 15.91 14.56 -3.65
C PRO A 75 16.09 15.07 -5.09
N ALA A 76 15.75 14.21 -6.05
CA ALA A 76 15.80 14.57 -7.46
C ALA A 76 14.69 15.57 -7.76
N LYS A 77 15.01 16.67 -8.45
CA LYS A 77 14.05 17.70 -8.82
C LYS A 77 13.56 17.60 -10.26
N SER A 78 14.28 16.84 -11.09
CA SER A 78 14.01 16.73 -12.51
C SER A 78 14.56 15.40 -13.03
N LEU A 79 13.95 14.88 -14.10
CA LEU A 79 14.47 13.71 -14.81
C LEU A 79 15.68 14.04 -15.66
N SER A 80 15.91 15.30 -15.93
CA SER A 80 16.95 15.78 -16.86
C SER A 80 18.25 16.19 -16.15
N GLY A 81 18.64 15.51 -15.10
CA GLY A 81 19.93 15.72 -14.46
C GLY A 81 20.99 14.82 -15.09
N GLY A 82 22.24 15.24 -15.14
CA GLY A 82 23.34 14.47 -15.70
C GLY A 82 23.76 13.26 -14.89
N SER A 83 23.27 13.11 -13.67
CA SER A 83 23.59 12.00 -12.77
C SER A 83 22.43 10.99 -12.68
N ARG A 84 22.80 9.75 -12.39
CA ARG A 84 21.83 8.67 -12.25
C ARG A 84 20.88 8.93 -11.08
N ILE A 85 19.59 8.69 -11.31
CA ILE A 85 18.56 8.79 -10.30
C ILE A 85 18.29 7.40 -9.71
N THR A 86 18.30 7.30 -8.39
CA THR A 86 17.94 6.10 -7.66
C THR A 86 16.52 6.24 -7.14
N TYR A 87 15.67 5.25 -7.43
CA TYR A 87 14.28 5.24 -6.98
C TYR A 87 14.13 4.24 -5.85
N ILE A 88 13.55 4.70 -4.75
CA ILE A 88 13.21 3.85 -3.60
C ILE A 88 11.69 3.87 -3.48
N VAL A 89 11.07 2.72 -3.73
CA VAL A 89 9.61 2.58 -3.73
C VAL A 89 9.17 1.89 -2.44
N SER A 90 8.09 2.39 -1.86
CA SER A 90 7.49 1.81 -0.65
C SER A 90 6.25 1.01 -1.03
N PRO A 91 6.19 -0.30 -0.72
CA PRO A 91 4.98 -1.10 -0.97
C PRO A 91 3.74 -0.53 -0.31
N ARG A 92 3.90 0.01 0.90
CA ARG A 92 2.81 0.65 1.63
C ARG A 92 2.26 1.86 0.88
N LYS A 93 3.15 2.71 0.36
CA LYS A 93 2.77 3.88 -0.41
C LYS A 93 2.09 3.51 -1.72
N VAL A 94 2.57 2.46 -2.38
CA VAL A 94 1.91 1.93 -3.58
C VAL A 94 0.47 1.55 -3.26
N TYR A 95 0.25 0.84 -2.17
CA TYR A 95 -1.10 0.46 -1.74
C TYR A 95 -1.96 1.69 -1.41
N GLU A 96 -1.43 2.65 -0.64
CA GLU A 96 -2.17 3.85 -0.25
C GLU A 96 -2.59 4.70 -1.45
N VAL A 97 -1.75 4.79 -2.47
CA VAL A 97 -1.98 5.63 -3.65
C VAL A 97 -2.76 4.92 -4.74
N THR A 98 -2.47 3.64 -5.00
CA THR A 98 -3.02 2.90 -6.14
C THR A 98 -3.98 1.78 -5.76
N GLY A 99 -4.00 1.36 -4.51
CA GLY A 99 -4.81 0.23 -4.05
C GLY A 99 -4.20 -1.14 -4.36
N HIS A 100 -3.04 -1.20 -5.01
CA HIS A 100 -2.39 -2.46 -5.34
C HIS A 100 -1.50 -2.97 -4.21
N VAL A 101 -1.58 -4.27 -3.92
CA VAL A 101 -0.81 -4.93 -2.87
C VAL A 101 0.41 -5.61 -3.46
N TRP A 102 1.60 -5.28 -2.94
CA TRP A 102 2.84 -5.93 -3.34
C TRP A 102 2.99 -7.27 -2.62
N ARG A 103 2.91 -8.35 -3.36
CA ARG A 103 3.03 -9.72 -2.84
C ARG A 103 4.28 -10.46 -3.32
N GLY A 104 5.24 -9.72 -3.89
CA GLY A 104 6.47 -10.28 -4.42
C GLY A 104 6.43 -10.47 -5.93
N LYS A 105 7.59 -10.73 -6.52
CA LYS A 105 7.75 -10.84 -7.98
C LYS A 105 7.06 -12.07 -8.54
N GLU A 106 7.03 -13.16 -7.79
CA GLU A 106 6.37 -14.40 -8.22
C GLU A 106 4.86 -14.22 -8.35
N ALA A 107 4.24 -13.55 -7.37
CA ALA A 107 2.81 -13.28 -7.41
C ALA A 107 2.44 -12.37 -8.59
N LEU A 108 3.30 -11.40 -8.90
CA LEU A 108 3.13 -10.50 -10.02
C LEU A 108 3.20 -11.24 -11.37
N LYS A 109 4.13 -12.16 -11.52
CA LYS A 109 4.25 -13.00 -12.71
C LYS A 109 3.03 -13.89 -12.90
N LYS A 110 2.52 -14.48 -11.83
CA LYS A 110 1.31 -15.32 -11.88
C LYS A 110 0.09 -14.52 -12.31
N LYS A 111 -0.06 -13.30 -11.80
CA LYS A 111 -1.15 -12.41 -12.16
C LYS A 111 -1.10 -12.03 -13.63
N ASN A 112 0.06 -11.66 -14.15
CA ASN A 112 0.24 -11.31 -15.56
C ASN A 112 -0.03 -12.49 -16.46
N LYS A 113 0.41 -13.67 -16.07
CA LYS A 113 0.19 -14.90 -16.83
C LYS A 113 -1.30 -15.28 -16.89
N THR A 114 -2.01 -15.07 -15.79
CA THR A 114 -3.46 -15.31 -15.72
C THR A 114 -4.21 -14.30 -16.59
N ASP A 115 -3.82 -13.03 -16.57
CA ASP A 115 -4.41 -11.98 -17.40
C ASP A 115 -4.19 -12.27 -18.89
N GLU A 116 -3.00 -12.70 -19.28
CA GLU A 116 -2.70 -13.11 -20.65
C GLU A 116 -3.57 -14.29 -21.10
N HIS A 117 -3.81 -15.24 -20.22
CA HIS A 117 -4.65 -16.39 -20.50
C HIS A 117 -6.13 -16.01 -20.68
N ILE A 118 -6.60 -15.00 -19.95
CA ILE A 118 -7.98 -14.51 -20.04
C ILE A 118 -8.20 -13.74 -21.35
N GLU A 119 -7.20 -13.07 -21.88
CA GLU A 119 -7.29 -12.32 -23.13
C GLU A 119 -7.34 -13.22 -24.37
N GLU A 120 -6.94 -14.47 -24.23
CA GLU A 120 -7.07 -15.47 -25.29
C GLU A 120 -8.49 -16.03 -25.36
#